data_ab312aa2600673bc2b3545b7d93c112a
#
_entry.id   ab312aa2600673bc2b3545b7d93c112a
#
_cell.length_a   1.000
_cell.length_b   1.000
_cell.length_c   1.000
_cell.angle_alpha   90.00
_cell.angle_beta   90.00
_cell.angle_gamma   90.00
#
_symmetry.space_group_name_H-M   'P 1'
#
loop_
_entity.id
_entity.type
_entity.pdbx_description
1 polymer ?
#
loop_
_entity_poly.entity_id
_entity_poly.type
_entity_poly.pdbx_seq_one_letter_code
_entity_poly.pdbx_strand_id
1 'polypeptide(L)'
;MLEVGPEAPTLNEGWQVLDLAAHLVAREHDLWATGGLLLRPLAGVLDMAMKRRRRRGLDTLVATIRAGEPVWWRLAPRGAQLTEYYIHHEDVRRPNGRGPRRDRPDLDQKLGRLVAASARIMLRRVDSGVELRWNDETLDEHGPEPRAILEGPPGELLLYLSGRRQAAVITLGGDADAVAALESASLGV
;
A
#
# COMPACT_ATOMS: atom_id res chain seq x y z
N MET A 1 10.80 1.88 11.82
CA MET A 1 12.04 1.89 11.03
C MET A 1 13.29 1.96 11.91
N LEU A 2 13.47 2.98 12.75
CA LEU A 2 14.69 3.09 13.58
C LEU A 2 14.87 1.93 14.56
N GLU A 3 13.80 1.37 15.11
CA GLU A 3 13.86 0.23 16.05
C GLU A 3 14.42 -1.05 15.42
N VAL A 4 14.12 -1.28 14.14
CA VAL A 4 14.50 -2.51 13.44
C VAL A 4 15.84 -2.36 12.67
N GLY A 5 16.25 -1.13 12.41
CA GLY A 5 17.50 -0.82 11.73
C GLY A 5 17.40 -0.77 10.20
N PRO A 6 18.46 -0.24 9.53
CA PRO A 6 18.46 0.02 8.09
C PRO A 6 18.42 -1.24 7.22
N GLU A 7 18.98 -2.34 7.69
CA GLU A 7 19.13 -3.61 6.95
C GLU A 7 17.97 -4.59 7.19
N ALA A 8 17.01 -4.23 8.05
CA ALA A 8 15.87 -5.07 8.32
C ALA A 8 15.03 -5.33 7.06
N PRO A 9 14.42 -6.53 6.94
CA PRO A 9 13.63 -6.88 5.77
C PRO A 9 12.33 -6.07 5.66
N THR A 10 11.81 -5.97 4.43
CA THR A 10 10.48 -5.45 4.14
C THR A 10 9.65 -6.47 3.36
N LEU A 11 8.32 -6.25 3.22
CA LEU A 11 7.49 -7.08 2.34
C LEU A 11 7.78 -6.85 0.86
N ASN A 12 8.47 -5.78 0.50
CA ASN A 12 8.91 -5.56 -0.87
C ASN A 12 10.15 -6.40 -1.14
N GLU A 13 10.04 -7.34 -2.05
CA GLU A 13 11.13 -8.25 -2.40
C GLU A 13 12.40 -7.49 -2.77
N GLY A 14 13.52 -7.88 -2.15
CA GLY A 14 14.83 -7.26 -2.35
C GLY A 14 15.04 -5.90 -1.68
N TRP A 15 14.04 -5.36 -0.95
CA TRP A 15 14.14 -4.08 -0.27
C TRP A 15 14.37 -4.24 1.22
N GLN A 16 15.32 -3.45 1.73
CA GLN A 16 15.53 -3.22 3.16
C GLN A 16 14.80 -1.96 3.63
N VAL A 17 14.72 -1.77 4.93
CA VAL A 17 14.10 -0.57 5.54
C VAL A 17 14.74 0.71 5.04
N LEU A 18 16.05 0.73 4.78
CA LEU A 18 16.75 1.89 4.21
C LEU A 18 16.25 2.22 2.80
N ASP A 19 15.99 1.21 1.97
CA ASP A 19 15.47 1.39 0.62
C ASP A 19 14.06 1.96 0.65
N LEU A 20 13.22 1.42 1.54
CA LEU A 20 11.86 1.89 1.71
C LEU A 20 11.80 3.34 2.23
N ALA A 21 12.66 3.70 3.19
CA ALA A 21 12.77 5.08 3.67
C ALA A 21 13.23 6.03 2.55
N ALA A 22 14.19 5.59 1.73
CA ALA A 22 14.65 6.36 0.57
C ALA A 22 13.56 6.54 -0.49
N HIS A 23 12.74 5.49 -0.73
CA HIS A 23 11.59 5.54 -1.62
C HIS A 23 10.56 6.58 -1.16
N LEU A 24 10.14 6.53 0.11
CA LEU A 24 9.17 7.47 0.65
C LEU A 24 9.64 8.92 0.51
N VAL A 25 10.90 9.20 0.88
CA VAL A 25 11.46 10.56 0.75
C VAL A 25 11.59 10.98 -0.70
N ALA A 26 12.02 10.09 -1.62
CA ALA A 26 12.11 10.40 -3.03
C ALA A 26 10.75 10.73 -3.63
N ARG A 27 9.75 9.90 -3.32
CA ARG A 27 8.36 10.10 -3.78
C ARG A 27 7.77 11.43 -3.30
N GLU A 28 8.05 11.84 -2.09
CA GLU A 28 7.47 13.06 -1.50
C GLU A 28 8.21 14.34 -1.89
N HIS A 29 9.52 14.28 -1.97
CA HIS A 29 10.36 15.47 -2.11
C HIS A 29 10.96 15.66 -3.50
N ASP A 30 10.83 14.70 -4.41
CA ASP A 30 11.33 14.79 -5.77
C ASP A 30 10.17 14.76 -6.78
N LEU A 31 9.70 15.92 -7.23
CA LEU A 31 8.57 16.07 -8.18
C LEU A 31 8.71 15.20 -9.43
N TRP A 32 9.92 15.07 -9.96
CA TRP A 32 10.20 14.24 -11.13
C TRP A 32 10.11 12.73 -10.82
N ALA A 33 10.46 12.34 -9.58
CA ALA A 33 10.32 10.96 -9.15
C ALA A 33 8.86 10.54 -8.98
N THR A 34 7.99 11.47 -8.58
CA THR A 34 6.54 11.26 -8.51
C THR A 34 5.95 11.00 -9.91
N GLY A 35 6.45 11.67 -10.95
CA GLY A 35 6.11 11.38 -12.35
C GLY A 35 6.52 9.97 -12.79
N GLY A 36 7.61 9.43 -12.26
CA GLY A 36 8.10 8.07 -12.54
C GLY A 36 7.17 6.96 -12.02
N LEU A 37 6.34 7.25 -11.02
CA LEU A 37 5.29 6.33 -10.56
C LEU A 37 4.16 6.17 -11.60
N LEU A 38 3.88 7.22 -12.36
CA LEU A 38 2.76 7.28 -13.31
C LEU A 38 3.18 6.92 -14.74
N LEU A 39 4.44 7.13 -15.09
CA LEU A 39 4.95 6.97 -16.44
C LEU A 39 6.16 6.01 -16.45
N ARG A 40 5.98 4.81 -17.00
CA ARG A 40 7.03 3.79 -17.14
C ARG A 40 8.39 4.31 -17.66
N PRO A 41 8.46 5.25 -18.62
CA PRO A 41 9.76 5.79 -19.08
C PRO A 41 10.54 6.54 -17.99
N LEU A 42 9.87 7.01 -16.93
CA LEU A 42 10.49 7.76 -15.84
C LEU A 42 10.86 6.90 -14.62
N ALA A 43 10.68 5.59 -14.67
CA ALA A 43 11.03 4.67 -13.57
C ALA A 43 12.51 4.80 -13.16
N GLY A 44 13.42 5.00 -14.12
CA GLY A 44 14.83 5.23 -13.85
C GLY A 44 15.14 6.51 -13.06
N VAL A 45 14.25 7.50 -13.12
CA VAL A 45 14.39 8.75 -12.34
C VAL A 45 14.13 8.49 -10.87
N LEU A 46 13.12 7.66 -10.55
CA LEU A 46 12.84 7.25 -9.18
C LEU A 46 14.02 6.45 -8.60
N ASP A 47 14.57 5.52 -9.36
CA ASP A 47 15.73 4.72 -8.96
C ASP A 47 16.96 5.59 -8.64
N MET A 48 17.25 6.58 -9.47
CA MET A 48 18.34 7.52 -9.21
C MET A 48 18.08 8.38 -7.97
N ALA A 49 16.85 8.86 -7.80
CA ALA A 49 16.42 9.60 -6.61
C ALA A 49 16.59 8.75 -5.35
N MET A 50 16.11 7.51 -5.36
CA MET A 50 16.27 6.56 -4.25
C MET A 50 17.75 6.31 -3.91
N LYS A 51 18.59 6.01 -4.90
CA LYS A 51 20.04 5.80 -4.69
C LYS A 51 20.72 7.02 -4.08
N ARG A 52 20.34 8.22 -4.50
CA ARG A 52 20.82 9.47 -3.92
C ARG A 52 20.36 9.66 -2.48
N ARG A 53 19.08 9.38 -2.19
CA ARG A 53 18.49 9.51 -0.86
C ARG A 53 19.07 8.48 0.11
N ARG A 54 19.24 7.24 -0.31
CA ARG A 54 19.84 6.16 0.48
C ARG A 54 21.19 6.54 1.11
N ARG A 55 22.02 7.31 0.40
CA ARG A 55 23.32 7.78 0.90
C ARG A 55 23.25 8.69 2.12
N ARG A 56 22.07 9.23 2.46
CA ARG A 56 21.87 10.10 3.63
C ARG A 56 21.72 9.34 4.94
N GLY A 57 21.56 8.02 4.88
CA GLY A 57 21.36 7.17 6.04
C GLY A 57 19.94 7.24 6.62
N LEU A 58 19.57 6.21 7.39
CA LEU A 58 18.20 5.99 7.86
C LEU A 58 17.72 7.12 8.78
N ASP A 59 18.57 7.62 9.70
CA ASP A 59 18.20 8.67 10.65
C ASP A 59 17.75 9.94 9.95
N THR A 60 18.52 10.36 8.93
CA THR A 60 18.21 11.56 8.13
C THR A 60 16.92 11.39 7.33
N LEU A 61 16.72 10.21 6.74
CA LEU A 61 15.50 9.91 5.99
C LEU A 61 14.26 9.91 6.90
N VAL A 62 14.36 9.27 8.06
CA VAL A 62 13.25 9.25 9.04
C VAL A 62 13.00 10.66 9.60
N ALA A 63 14.02 11.46 9.84
CA ALA A 63 13.84 12.86 10.22
C ALA A 63 13.10 13.66 9.15
N THR A 64 13.44 13.43 7.86
CA THR A 64 12.74 14.07 6.73
C THR A 64 11.27 13.65 6.65
N ILE A 65 10.96 12.35 6.79
CA ILE A 65 9.58 11.85 6.83
C ILE A 65 8.80 12.48 8.00
N ARG A 66 9.42 12.59 9.18
CA ARG A 66 8.79 13.21 10.37
C ARG A 66 8.55 14.71 10.22
N ALA A 67 9.39 15.42 9.48
CA ALA A 67 9.20 16.83 9.19
C ALA A 67 7.97 17.09 8.31
N GLY A 68 7.45 16.05 7.66
CA GLY A 68 6.25 16.09 6.85
C GLY A 68 6.49 16.49 5.40
N GLU A 69 5.41 16.54 4.69
CA GLU A 69 5.37 16.73 3.24
C GLU A 69 5.65 18.18 2.83
N PRO A 70 6.27 18.39 1.66
CA PRO A 70 6.38 19.70 1.05
C PRO A 70 5.01 20.32 0.75
N VAL A 71 4.92 21.64 0.75
CA VAL A 71 3.66 22.39 0.57
C VAL A 71 2.89 22.01 -0.71
N TRP A 72 3.59 21.64 -1.78
CA TRP A 72 2.99 21.25 -3.05
C TRP A 72 2.21 19.92 -2.98
N TRP A 73 2.46 19.06 -1.98
CA TRP A 73 1.66 17.85 -1.72
C TRP A 73 0.22 18.15 -1.31
N ARG A 74 -0.09 19.38 -0.92
CA ARG A 74 -1.49 19.80 -0.66
C ARG A 74 -2.40 19.67 -1.89
N LEU A 75 -1.82 19.55 -3.08
CA LEU A 75 -2.53 19.31 -4.33
C LEU A 75 -2.77 17.81 -4.60
N ALA A 76 -2.16 16.91 -3.84
CA ALA A 76 -2.38 15.48 -3.98
C ALA A 76 -3.79 15.07 -3.53
N PRO A 77 -4.35 13.97 -4.08
CA PRO A 77 -5.64 13.45 -3.63
C PRO A 77 -5.66 13.21 -2.12
N ARG A 78 -6.74 13.66 -1.47
CA ARG A 78 -6.91 13.46 -0.02
C ARG A 78 -6.86 11.98 0.32
N GLY A 79 -6.02 11.61 1.27
CA GLY A 79 -5.89 10.23 1.75
C GLY A 79 -4.84 9.38 1.02
N ALA A 80 -4.35 9.79 -0.17
CA ALA A 80 -3.29 9.06 -0.88
C ALA A 80 -2.06 8.82 0.01
N GLN A 81 -1.70 9.81 0.81
CA GLN A 81 -0.59 9.72 1.74
C GLN A 81 -0.85 8.74 2.89
N LEU A 82 -2.07 8.75 3.45
CA LEU A 82 -2.42 7.80 4.51
C LEU A 82 -2.33 6.35 4.01
N THR A 83 -2.81 6.10 2.79
CA THR A 83 -2.73 4.78 2.14
C THR A 83 -1.28 4.33 1.99
N GLU A 84 -0.42 5.17 1.45
CA GLU A 84 1.00 4.88 1.25
C GLU A 84 1.72 4.63 2.58
N TYR A 85 1.56 5.54 3.54
CA TYR A 85 2.19 5.35 4.85
C TYR A 85 1.68 4.10 5.58
N TYR A 86 0.40 3.77 5.42
CA TYR A 86 -0.12 2.55 6.01
C TYR A 86 0.54 1.32 5.40
N ILE A 87 0.51 1.19 4.07
CA ILE A 87 1.10 0.05 3.35
C ILE A 87 2.58 -0.08 3.71
N HIS A 88 3.35 0.98 3.55
CA HIS A 88 4.79 0.93 3.79
C HIS A 88 5.18 0.80 5.27
N HIS A 89 4.32 1.21 6.19
CA HIS A 89 4.54 0.91 7.60
C HIS A 89 4.32 -0.59 7.88
N GLU A 90 3.31 -1.20 7.26
CA GLU A 90 3.10 -2.65 7.36
C GLU A 90 4.19 -3.43 6.60
N ASP A 91 4.72 -2.91 5.49
CA ASP A 91 5.88 -3.48 4.80
C ASP A 91 7.08 -3.65 5.74
N VAL A 92 7.26 -2.74 6.70
CA VAL A 92 8.31 -2.88 7.74
C VAL A 92 7.84 -3.75 8.90
N ARG A 93 6.60 -3.60 9.37
CA ARG A 93 6.12 -4.24 10.59
C ARG A 93 6.01 -5.76 10.48
N ARG A 94 5.39 -6.24 9.36
CA ARG A 94 5.04 -7.66 9.20
C ARG A 94 6.26 -8.58 9.19
N PRO A 95 7.30 -8.35 8.37
CA PRO A 95 8.47 -9.21 8.37
C PRO A 95 9.33 -9.09 9.65
N ASN A 96 9.09 -8.05 10.47
CA ASN A 96 9.79 -7.83 11.74
C ASN A 96 8.93 -8.22 12.97
N GLY A 97 8.08 -9.23 12.84
CA GLY A 97 7.35 -9.86 13.92
C GLY A 97 6.17 -9.10 14.49
N ARG A 98 5.67 -8.08 13.78
CA ARG A 98 4.48 -7.32 14.19
C ARG A 98 3.25 -7.80 13.42
N GLY A 99 2.24 -8.31 14.13
CA GLY A 99 0.96 -8.74 13.55
C GLY A 99 0.04 -7.59 13.10
N PRO A 100 -1.17 -7.93 12.65
CA PRO A 100 -2.21 -6.98 12.30
C PRO A 100 -2.45 -5.93 13.38
N ARG A 101 -2.82 -4.72 12.98
CA ARG A 101 -3.26 -3.68 13.92
C ARG A 101 -4.65 -4.04 14.41
N ARG A 102 -4.85 -3.88 15.71
CA ARG A 102 -6.16 -4.09 16.35
C ARG A 102 -6.56 -2.84 17.13
N ASP A 103 -7.84 -2.70 17.42
CA ASP A 103 -8.38 -1.65 18.29
C ASP A 103 -8.06 -0.21 17.84
N ARG A 104 -8.23 0.05 16.53
CA ARG A 104 -7.99 1.37 15.92
C ARG A 104 -9.19 1.84 15.09
N PRO A 105 -10.38 1.98 15.69
CA PRO A 105 -11.63 2.23 14.94
C PRO A 105 -11.57 3.50 14.07
N ASP A 106 -10.93 4.58 14.56
CA ASP A 106 -10.77 5.81 13.78
C ASP A 106 -9.91 5.63 12.52
N LEU A 107 -8.87 4.79 12.62
CA LEU A 107 -8.00 4.46 11.49
C LEU A 107 -8.76 3.55 10.52
N ASP A 108 -9.43 2.52 11.02
CA ASP A 108 -10.17 1.57 10.23
C ASP A 108 -11.29 2.26 9.43
N GLN A 109 -12.03 3.19 10.05
CA GLN A 109 -13.05 3.96 9.35
C GLN A 109 -12.46 4.83 8.23
N LYS A 110 -11.30 5.47 8.46
CA LYS A 110 -10.61 6.26 7.43
C LYS A 110 -10.11 5.37 6.30
N LEU A 111 -9.49 4.23 6.63
CA LEU A 111 -9.00 3.27 5.63
C LEU A 111 -10.14 2.64 4.85
N GLY A 112 -11.28 2.32 5.46
CA GLY A 112 -12.45 1.79 4.78
C GLY A 112 -12.94 2.71 3.65
N ARG A 113 -13.04 4.02 3.93
CA ARG A 113 -13.39 5.01 2.91
C ARG A 113 -12.36 5.10 1.77
N LEU A 114 -11.07 4.96 2.09
CA LEU A 114 -10.00 5.00 1.11
C LEU A 114 -9.94 3.73 0.27
N VAL A 115 -10.17 2.56 0.88
CA VAL A 115 -10.29 1.28 0.19
C VAL A 115 -11.42 1.35 -0.82
N ALA A 116 -12.63 1.74 -0.40
CA ALA A 116 -13.78 1.90 -1.29
C ALA A 116 -13.47 2.87 -2.46
N ALA A 117 -12.89 4.04 -2.16
CA ALA A 117 -12.55 5.03 -3.18
C ALA A 117 -11.47 4.58 -4.18
N SER A 118 -10.56 3.68 -3.78
CA SER A 118 -9.45 3.19 -4.61
C SER A 118 -9.67 1.81 -5.22
N ALA A 119 -10.67 1.07 -4.76
CA ALA A 119 -10.94 -0.31 -5.18
C ALA A 119 -10.98 -0.46 -6.71
N ARG A 120 -11.69 0.41 -7.40
CA ARG A 120 -11.81 0.39 -8.87
C ARG A 120 -10.45 0.46 -9.58
N ILE A 121 -9.50 1.22 -9.05
CA ILE A 121 -8.15 1.35 -9.63
C ILE A 121 -7.33 0.12 -9.28
N MET A 122 -7.40 -0.36 -8.05
CA MET A 122 -6.63 -1.49 -7.58
C MET A 122 -7.08 -2.81 -8.21
N LEU A 123 -8.39 -2.94 -8.49
CA LEU A 123 -9.02 -4.12 -9.09
C LEU A 123 -9.10 -4.06 -10.62
N ARG A 124 -8.60 -3.02 -11.28
CA ARG A 124 -8.73 -2.82 -12.74
C ARG A 124 -8.18 -3.95 -13.63
N ARG A 125 -7.38 -4.85 -13.06
CA ARG A 125 -6.78 -6.01 -13.76
C ARG A 125 -7.44 -7.34 -13.36
N VAL A 126 -8.52 -7.27 -12.61
CA VAL A 126 -9.30 -8.45 -12.20
C VAL A 126 -10.46 -8.58 -13.17
N ASP A 127 -10.52 -9.71 -13.87
CA ASP A 127 -11.53 -9.99 -14.90
C ASP A 127 -12.80 -10.64 -14.33
N SER A 128 -13.07 -10.44 -13.03
CA SER A 128 -14.26 -10.94 -12.34
C SER A 128 -14.82 -9.88 -11.37
N GLY A 129 -16.03 -10.13 -10.88
CA GLY A 129 -16.59 -9.30 -9.83
C GLY A 129 -15.89 -9.53 -8.48
N VAL A 130 -15.77 -8.47 -7.70
CA VAL A 130 -15.19 -8.48 -6.35
C VAL A 130 -16.05 -7.63 -5.42
N GLU A 131 -16.40 -8.19 -4.28
CA GLU A 131 -17.06 -7.48 -3.18
C GLU A 131 -16.09 -7.34 -2.01
N LEU A 132 -15.98 -6.14 -1.46
CA LEU A 132 -15.17 -5.84 -0.28
C LEU A 132 -16.08 -5.68 0.93
N ARG A 133 -15.85 -6.45 2.00
CA ARG A 133 -16.64 -6.44 3.22
C ARG A 133 -15.83 -6.15 4.47
N TRP A 134 -16.44 -5.46 5.41
CA TRP A 134 -15.93 -5.24 6.75
C TRP A 134 -17.06 -5.20 7.77
N ASN A 135 -17.01 -6.05 8.82
CA ASN A 135 -18.05 -6.17 9.84
C ASN A 135 -19.45 -6.42 9.26
N ASP A 136 -19.55 -7.37 8.35
CA ASP A 136 -20.79 -7.72 7.62
C ASP A 136 -21.37 -6.59 6.74
N GLU A 137 -20.68 -5.46 6.62
CA GLU A 137 -21.05 -4.36 5.74
C GLU A 137 -20.25 -4.37 4.43
N THR A 138 -20.93 -4.15 3.30
CA THR A 138 -20.29 -3.98 2.01
C THR A 138 -19.64 -2.59 1.92
N LEU A 139 -18.33 -2.55 1.74
CA LEU A 139 -17.57 -1.31 1.52
C LEU A 139 -17.60 -0.86 0.06
N ASP A 140 -17.49 -1.82 -0.86
CA ASP A 140 -17.48 -1.56 -2.31
C ASP A 140 -17.81 -2.85 -3.09
N GLU A 141 -18.38 -2.67 -4.28
CA GLU A 141 -18.63 -3.72 -5.26
C GLU A 141 -18.00 -3.32 -6.60
N HIS A 142 -17.13 -4.19 -7.11
CA HIS A 142 -16.46 -4.00 -8.39
C HIS A 142 -16.80 -5.11 -9.37
N GLY A 143 -17.11 -4.76 -10.61
CA GLY A 143 -17.39 -5.74 -11.67
C GLY A 143 -18.77 -6.42 -11.56
N PRO A 144 -19.07 -7.33 -12.52
CA PRO A 144 -20.37 -8.04 -12.59
C PRO A 144 -20.44 -9.19 -11.58
N GLU A 145 -21.65 -9.72 -11.40
CA GLU A 145 -21.86 -11.03 -10.80
C GLU A 145 -21.43 -12.16 -11.76
N PRO A 146 -20.96 -13.33 -11.25
CA PRO A 146 -20.75 -13.63 -9.83
C PRO A 146 -19.46 -12.98 -9.27
N ARG A 147 -19.37 -12.82 -7.94
CA ARG A 147 -18.27 -12.10 -7.28
C ARG A 147 -17.47 -12.99 -6.32
N ALA A 148 -16.16 -12.70 -6.25
CA ALA A 148 -15.34 -13.04 -5.09
C ALA A 148 -15.64 -12.08 -3.94
N ILE A 149 -15.62 -12.57 -2.71
CA ILE A 149 -15.86 -11.78 -1.50
C ILE A 149 -14.56 -11.72 -0.70
N LEU A 150 -14.01 -10.51 -0.54
CA LEU A 150 -12.91 -10.24 0.40
C LEU A 150 -13.47 -9.61 1.66
N GLU A 151 -13.32 -10.30 2.78
CA GLU A 151 -13.79 -9.83 4.07
C GLU A 151 -12.65 -9.69 5.07
N GLY A 152 -12.59 -8.53 5.73
CA GLY A 152 -11.59 -8.26 6.75
C GLY A 152 -11.47 -6.78 7.11
N PRO A 153 -10.64 -6.46 8.11
CA PRO A 153 -10.37 -5.08 8.47
C PRO A 153 -9.85 -4.26 7.27
N PRO A 154 -10.24 -2.99 7.15
CA PRO A 154 -9.88 -2.16 5.99
C PRO A 154 -8.37 -2.09 5.69
N GLY A 155 -7.54 -2.10 6.73
CA GLY A 155 -6.09 -2.16 6.58
C GLY A 155 -5.58 -3.46 5.94
N GLU A 156 -6.23 -4.59 6.25
CA GLU A 156 -5.89 -5.88 5.66
C GLU A 156 -6.38 -5.99 4.21
N LEU A 157 -7.59 -5.47 3.94
CA LEU A 157 -8.09 -5.34 2.56
C LEU A 157 -7.14 -4.49 1.72
N LEU A 158 -6.67 -3.36 2.27
CA LEU A 158 -5.72 -2.49 1.60
C LEU A 158 -4.39 -3.20 1.29
N LEU A 159 -3.85 -3.98 2.23
CA LEU A 159 -2.64 -4.79 2.02
C LEU A 159 -2.86 -5.83 0.91
N TYR A 160 -3.97 -6.55 0.94
CA TYR A 160 -4.29 -7.53 -0.09
C TYR A 160 -4.35 -6.89 -1.47
N LEU A 161 -5.12 -5.81 -1.61
CA LEU A 161 -5.30 -5.08 -2.86
C LEU A 161 -4.01 -4.42 -3.37
N SER A 162 -3.08 -4.08 -2.48
CA SER A 162 -1.76 -3.55 -2.84
C SER A 162 -0.72 -4.64 -3.16
N GLY A 163 -1.14 -5.90 -3.30
CA GLY A 163 -0.29 -7.03 -3.68
C GLY A 163 0.41 -7.73 -2.50
N ARG A 164 0.21 -7.30 -1.24
CA ARG A 164 0.76 -7.94 -0.03
C ARG A 164 -0.12 -9.09 0.47
N ARG A 165 -0.61 -9.93 -0.46
CA ARG A 165 -1.58 -10.99 -0.19
C ARG A 165 -1.19 -11.92 0.95
N GLN A 166 0.06 -12.38 0.95
CA GLN A 166 0.57 -13.33 1.96
C GLN A 166 0.68 -12.72 3.37
N ALA A 167 0.76 -11.39 3.47
CA ALA A 167 0.83 -10.67 4.74
C ALA A 167 -0.55 -10.21 5.23
N ALA A 168 -1.54 -10.17 4.36
CA ALA A 168 -2.89 -9.74 4.68
C ALA A 168 -3.67 -10.85 5.41
N VAL A 169 -4.42 -10.48 6.44
CA VAL A 169 -5.29 -11.39 7.20
C VAL A 169 -6.74 -11.07 6.84
N ILE A 170 -7.23 -11.76 5.82
CA ILE A 170 -8.60 -11.62 5.27
C ILE A 170 -9.26 -12.98 5.14
N THR A 171 -10.58 -13.01 5.01
CA THR A 171 -11.35 -14.17 4.56
C THR A 171 -11.67 -13.98 3.09
N LEU A 172 -11.44 -15.03 2.30
CA LEU A 172 -11.75 -15.06 0.88
C LEU A 172 -12.88 -16.08 0.65
N GLY A 173 -13.94 -15.67 -0.01
CA GLY A 173 -15.12 -16.48 -0.28
C GLY A 173 -15.85 -16.03 -1.54
N GLY A 174 -17.11 -16.45 -1.69
CA GLY A 174 -17.94 -16.14 -2.85
C GLY A 174 -17.87 -17.21 -3.93
N ASP A 175 -18.02 -16.81 -5.19
CA ASP A 175 -17.98 -17.70 -6.35
C ASP A 175 -16.56 -18.23 -6.61
N ALA A 176 -16.43 -19.53 -6.87
CA ALA A 176 -15.13 -20.19 -6.98
C ALA A 176 -14.31 -19.71 -8.20
N ASP A 177 -14.96 -19.46 -9.33
CA ASP A 177 -14.28 -18.99 -10.55
C ASP A 177 -13.86 -17.54 -10.39
N ALA A 178 -14.68 -16.70 -9.73
CA ALA A 178 -14.34 -15.34 -9.40
C ALA A 178 -13.16 -15.25 -8.40
N VAL A 179 -13.14 -16.14 -7.41
CA VAL A 179 -12.01 -16.27 -6.47
C VAL A 179 -10.73 -16.65 -7.22
N ALA A 180 -10.78 -17.65 -8.08
CA ALA A 180 -9.61 -18.08 -8.87
C ALA A 180 -9.10 -16.97 -9.79
N ALA A 181 -10.01 -16.21 -10.43
CA ALA A 181 -9.65 -15.06 -11.24
C ALA A 181 -8.97 -13.96 -10.41
N LEU A 182 -9.51 -13.65 -9.24
CA LEU A 182 -8.90 -12.68 -8.32
C LEU A 182 -7.52 -13.14 -7.85
N GLU A 183 -7.34 -14.41 -7.48
CA GLU A 183 -6.05 -14.96 -7.04
C GLU A 183 -4.99 -14.97 -8.14
N SER A 184 -5.39 -15.17 -9.39
CA SER A 184 -4.47 -15.15 -10.55
C SER A 184 -4.11 -13.75 -11.00
N ALA A 185 -4.93 -12.74 -10.69
CA ALA A 185 -4.71 -11.36 -11.13
C ALA A 185 -3.46 -10.74 -10.49
N SER A 186 -2.73 -9.93 -11.25
CA SER A 186 -1.61 -9.13 -10.70
C SER A 186 -2.17 -7.90 -10.00
N LEU A 187 -2.19 -7.91 -8.67
CA LEU A 187 -2.54 -6.77 -7.82
C LEU A 187 -1.30 -5.96 -7.44
N GLY A 188 -1.52 -4.71 -7.08
CA GLY A 188 -0.46 -3.78 -6.79
C GLY A 188 -0.05 -2.95 -8.02
N VAL A 189 0.90 -2.06 -7.83
CA VAL A 189 1.40 -1.13 -8.86
C VAL A 189 2.75 -1.58 -9.35
#